data_fac992d170a9f6f9bd3d5a86a471cf14
#
_entry.id   fac992d170a9f6f9bd3d5a86a471cf14
#
_cell.length_a   1.000
_cell.length_b   1.000
_cell.length_c   1.000
_cell.angle_alpha   90.00
_cell.angle_beta   90.00
_cell.angle_gamma   90.00
#
_symmetry.space_group_name_H-M   'P 1'
#
loop_
_entity.id
_entity.type
_entity.pdbx_description
1 polymer ?
#
loop_
_entity_poly.entity_id
_entity_poly.type
_entity_poly.pdbx_seq_one_letter_code
_entity_poly.pdbx_strand_id
1 'polypeptide(L)'
;MPEDPYAGAAEAWADDVSLVYRPLAAELVRRHPGPLAGRVVLDVGAGTGLVSAELARAGARPLAADLSPDMLRWEAAARPPAVVADVTRLPLATAAVDGAVAAFVLNHLPRPQAGLDELARVTRSGGAVLASVYASVADNGVRDVVDGVAARHGFEAPAWHRELRDHRAPQVGTAEAVGSAAAGAGLDVLDVAEEAVDVGVHTAEDLVRYRFGQAQYTPWFAAMPPGRAAQVRAAAVAAVRPVMTPYRPRVLLLVARVP
;
A
#
# COMPACT_ATOMS: atom_id res chain seq x y z
N MET A 1 -19.90 10.48 -4.22
CA MET A 1 -18.54 10.04 -3.83
C MET A 1 -17.98 9.26 -5.00
N PRO A 2 -16.70 9.38 -5.33
CA PRO A 2 -16.10 8.47 -6.31
C PRO A 2 -16.32 7.02 -5.85
N GLU A 3 -16.41 6.10 -6.81
CA GLU A 3 -16.54 4.67 -6.53
C GLU A 3 -15.34 4.21 -5.68
N ASP A 4 -15.61 3.52 -4.56
CA ASP A 4 -14.56 3.00 -3.68
C ASP A 4 -14.00 1.70 -4.28
N PRO A 5 -12.78 1.71 -4.85
CA PRO A 5 -12.20 0.53 -5.50
C PRO A 5 -11.83 -0.58 -4.52
N TYR A 6 -11.87 -0.32 -3.22
CA TYR A 6 -11.58 -1.27 -2.15
C TYR A 6 -12.84 -1.77 -1.42
N ALA A 7 -14.03 -1.33 -1.84
CA ALA A 7 -15.28 -1.80 -1.26
C ALA A 7 -15.37 -3.34 -1.31
N GLY A 8 -15.65 -3.96 -0.15
CA GLY A 8 -15.74 -5.41 0.01
C GLY A 8 -14.40 -6.17 0.00
N ALA A 9 -13.25 -5.48 -0.06
CA ALA A 9 -11.95 -6.13 -0.12
C ALA A 9 -11.27 -6.30 1.26
N ALA A 10 -11.82 -5.75 2.34
CA ALA A 10 -11.14 -5.64 3.63
C ALA A 10 -10.75 -7.01 4.23
N GLU A 11 -11.64 -8.01 4.18
CA GLU A 11 -11.36 -9.36 4.68
C GLU A 11 -10.20 -10.02 3.92
N ALA A 12 -10.28 -10.08 2.58
CA ALA A 12 -9.22 -10.65 1.76
C ALA A 12 -7.91 -9.87 1.89
N TRP A 13 -8.01 -8.55 2.09
CA TRP A 13 -6.83 -7.72 2.35
C TRP A 13 -6.16 -8.07 3.68
N ALA A 14 -6.93 -8.23 4.75
CA ALA A 14 -6.42 -8.58 6.06
C ALA A 14 -5.85 -10.00 6.11
N ASP A 15 -6.52 -10.96 5.48
CA ASP A 15 -6.13 -12.37 5.55
C ASP A 15 -5.04 -12.75 4.55
N ASP A 16 -5.14 -12.30 3.31
CA ASP A 16 -4.29 -12.76 2.19
C ASP A 16 -3.24 -11.71 1.78
N VAL A 17 -3.65 -10.45 1.62
CA VAL A 17 -2.76 -9.39 1.11
C VAL A 17 -1.77 -8.93 2.17
N SER A 18 -2.15 -8.98 3.44
CA SER A 18 -1.31 -8.66 4.58
C SER A 18 -0.02 -9.48 4.64
N LEU A 19 0.02 -10.69 4.06
CA LEU A 19 1.23 -11.52 3.95
C LEU A 19 2.42 -10.74 3.37
N VAL A 20 2.15 -9.92 2.35
CA VAL A 20 3.18 -9.11 1.69
C VAL A 20 3.31 -7.72 2.32
N TYR A 21 2.19 -7.07 2.62
CA TYR A 21 2.23 -5.68 3.05
C TYR A 21 2.67 -5.49 4.50
N ARG A 22 2.53 -6.49 5.38
CA ARG A 22 3.03 -6.40 6.78
C ARG A 22 4.55 -6.28 6.86
N PRO A 23 5.36 -7.15 6.20
CA PRO A 23 6.81 -6.97 6.15
C PRO A 23 7.22 -5.63 5.50
N LEU A 24 6.51 -5.18 4.47
CA LEU A 24 6.78 -3.90 3.82
C LEU A 24 6.47 -2.70 4.74
N ALA A 25 5.38 -2.77 5.51
CA ALA A 25 5.05 -1.76 6.51
C ALA A 25 6.10 -1.69 7.63
N ALA A 26 6.56 -2.86 8.11
CA ALA A 26 7.62 -2.93 9.12
C ALA A 26 8.94 -2.32 8.60
N GLU A 27 9.32 -2.62 7.35
CA GLU A 27 10.51 -2.05 6.72
C GLU A 27 10.41 -0.53 6.60
N LEU A 28 9.27 0.01 6.15
CA LEU A 28 9.05 1.45 6.04
C LEU A 28 9.14 2.14 7.40
N VAL A 29 8.46 1.62 8.43
CA VAL A 29 8.45 2.22 9.77
C VAL A 29 9.84 2.17 10.41
N ARG A 30 10.62 1.10 10.18
CA ARG A 30 12.00 0.96 10.65
C ARG A 30 12.93 2.08 10.13
N ARG A 31 12.61 2.67 8.98
CA ARG A 31 13.36 3.78 8.38
C ARG A 31 13.10 5.15 9.01
N HIS A 32 12.19 5.23 9.97
CA HIS A 32 11.93 6.50 10.62
C HIS A 32 13.23 7.07 11.26
N PRO A 33 13.59 8.34 10.97
CA PRO A 33 14.91 8.88 11.30
C PRO A 33 15.13 9.21 12.78
N GLY A 34 14.19 8.89 13.65
CA GLY A 34 14.29 9.16 15.09
C GLY A 34 13.32 8.31 15.92
N PRO A 35 13.31 8.48 17.24
CA PRO A 35 12.44 7.70 18.12
C PRO A 35 10.96 8.03 17.85
N LEU A 36 10.13 6.98 17.80
CA LEU A 36 8.68 7.06 17.61
C LEU A 36 7.91 7.11 18.92
N ALA A 37 8.53 6.75 20.04
CA ALA A 37 7.85 6.66 21.34
C ALA A 37 7.15 7.97 21.72
N GLY A 38 5.82 7.86 21.97
CA GLY A 38 4.95 8.97 22.34
C GLY A 38 4.58 9.93 21.21
N ARG A 39 5.13 9.79 20.00
CA ARG A 39 4.84 10.65 18.84
C ARG A 39 3.45 10.37 18.28
N VAL A 40 2.74 11.41 17.89
CA VAL A 40 1.50 11.30 17.11
C VAL A 40 1.88 11.19 15.64
N VAL A 41 1.61 10.05 15.02
CA VAL A 41 1.97 9.80 13.61
C VAL A 41 0.72 9.47 12.80
N LEU A 42 0.52 10.20 11.72
CA LEU A 42 -0.58 9.98 10.79
C LEU A 42 -0.24 8.84 9.82
N ASP A 43 -1.09 7.83 9.76
CA ASP A 43 -1.08 6.74 8.78
C ASP A 43 -2.14 7.03 7.73
N VAL A 44 -1.71 7.41 6.52
CA VAL A 44 -2.62 7.79 5.42
C VAL A 44 -2.72 6.63 4.43
N GLY A 45 -3.94 6.35 3.96
CA GLY A 45 -4.22 5.12 3.23
C GLY A 45 -4.04 3.91 4.14
N ALA A 46 -4.50 4.04 5.39
CA ALA A 46 -4.24 3.09 6.46
C ALA A 46 -4.78 1.67 6.17
N GLY A 47 -5.76 1.56 5.27
CA GLY A 47 -6.37 0.29 4.92
C GLY A 47 -6.88 -0.46 6.15
N THR A 48 -6.49 -1.72 6.31
CA THR A 48 -6.81 -2.53 7.49
C THR A 48 -5.90 -2.26 8.70
N GLY A 49 -4.95 -1.29 8.61
CA GLY A 49 -4.17 -0.80 9.74
C GLY A 49 -2.78 -1.42 9.92
N LEU A 50 -2.16 -1.95 8.89
CA LEU A 50 -0.85 -2.61 8.99
C LEU A 50 0.26 -1.64 9.43
N VAL A 51 0.33 -0.44 8.84
CA VAL A 51 1.30 0.59 9.23
C VAL A 51 0.98 1.13 10.61
N SER A 52 -0.30 1.37 10.91
CA SER A 52 -0.75 1.78 12.25
C SER A 52 -0.29 0.80 13.34
N ALA A 53 -0.36 -0.52 13.08
CA ALA A 53 0.10 -1.54 14.01
C ALA A 53 1.63 -1.50 14.21
N GLU A 54 2.42 -1.29 13.15
CA GLU A 54 3.88 -1.16 13.24
C GLU A 54 4.29 0.12 13.99
N LEU A 55 3.61 1.24 13.72
CA LEU A 55 3.81 2.49 14.45
C LEU A 55 3.53 2.33 15.96
N ALA A 56 2.40 1.69 16.30
CA ALA A 56 2.06 1.40 17.70
C ALA A 56 3.08 0.48 18.37
N ARG A 57 3.58 -0.54 17.67
CA ARG A 57 4.65 -1.44 18.18
C ARG A 57 5.95 -0.68 18.41
N ALA A 58 6.26 0.35 17.62
CA ALA A 58 7.39 1.24 17.81
C ALA A 58 7.16 2.31 18.91
N GLY A 59 6.01 2.27 19.59
CA GLY A 59 5.65 3.16 20.69
C GLY A 59 5.01 4.50 20.26
N ALA A 60 4.69 4.68 18.97
CA ALA A 60 3.96 5.85 18.51
C ALA A 60 2.47 5.78 18.91
N ARG A 61 1.79 6.92 18.75
CA ARG A 61 0.33 7.09 18.87
C ARG A 61 -0.21 7.33 17.45
N PRO A 62 -0.58 6.27 16.70
CA PRO A 62 -1.04 6.44 15.33
C PRO A 62 -2.43 7.09 15.29
N LEU A 63 -2.65 7.89 14.23
CA LEU A 63 -3.95 8.32 13.74
C LEU A 63 -4.11 7.75 12.34
N ALA A 64 -5.26 7.20 11.99
CA ALA A 64 -5.49 6.58 10.70
C ALA A 64 -6.40 7.44 9.81
N ALA A 65 -6.07 7.53 8.53
CA ALA A 65 -6.93 8.12 7.51
C ALA A 65 -6.97 7.22 6.28
N ASP A 66 -8.15 6.99 5.72
CA ASP A 66 -8.32 6.24 4.47
C ASP A 66 -9.53 6.77 3.70
N LEU A 67 -9.50 6.66 2.38
CA LEU A 67 -10.64 7.03 1.54
C LEU A 67 -11.76 5.98 1.60
N SER A 68 -11.42 4.70 1.85
CA SER A 68 -12.34 3.57 1.93
C SER A 68 -12.93 3.41 3.33
N PRO A 69 -14.24 3.64 3.52
CA PRO A 69 -14.90 3.36 4.78
C PRO A 69 -14.88 1.86 5.15
N ASP A 70 -14.90 0.97 4.15
CA ASP A 70 -14.91 -0.47 4.40
C ASP A 70 -13.59 -0.95 4.98
N MET A 71 -12.48 -0.46 4.47
CA MET A 71 -11.17 -0.74 5.01
C MET A 71 -11.05 -0.26 6.47
N LEU A 72 -11.59 0.92 6.79
CA LEU A 72 -11.56 1.47 8.13
C LEU A 72 -12.50 0.76 9.11
N ARG A 73 -13.57 0.11 8.66
CA ARG A 73 -14.49 -0.66 9.53
C ARG A 73 -13.91 -2.00 9.95
N TRP A 74 -12.92 -2.52 9.23
CA TRP A 74 -12.26 -3.78 9.57
C TRP A 74 -11.62 -3.67 10.96
N GLU A 75 -12.01 -4.56 11.88
CA GLU A 75 -11.53 -4.58 13.28
C GLU A 75 -11.53 -3.20 13.96
N ALA A 76 -12.55 -2.38 13.70
CA ALA A 76 -12.61 -0.98 14.14
C ALA A 76 -12.37 -0.78 15.64
N ALA A 77 -12.74 -1.77 16.48
CA ALA A 77 -12.54 -1.71 17.93
C ALA A 77 -11.07 -1.87 18.36
N ALA A 78 -10.23 -2.48 17.52
CA ALA A 78 -8.82 -2.75 17.82
C ALA A 78 -7.85 -1.73 17.20
N ARG A 79 -8.35 -0.82 16.35
CA ARG A 79 -7.52 0.13 15.62
C ARG A 79 -7.43 1.50 16.31
N PRO A 80 -6.42 2.33 15.94
CA PRO A 80 -6.32 3.70 16.43
C PRO A 80 -7.50 4.56 15.93
N PRO A 81 -7.68 5.77 16.50
CA PRO A 81 -8.63 6.74 15.98
C PRO A 81 -8.48 6.90 14.46
N ALA A 82 -9.59 6.82 13.73
CA ALA A 82 -9.58 6.79 12.28
C ALA A 82 -10.63 7.74 11.69
N VAL A 83 -10.32 8.31 10.51
CA VAL A 83 -11.23 9.20 9.78
C VAL A 83 -11.25 8.82 8.29
N VAL A 84 -12.44 8.87 7.69
CA VAL A 84 -12.58 8.77 6.23
C VAL A 84 -12.13 10.08 5.61
N ALA A 85 -11.04 10.06 4.83
CA ALA A 85 -10.47 11.25 4.24
C ALA A 85 -9.71 10.97 2.94
N ASP A 86 -9.73 11.95 2.05
CA ASP A 86 -8.84 12.01 0.88
C ASP A 86 -7.48 12.55 1.34
N VAL A 87 -6.39 11.86 0.99
CA VAL A 87 -5.03 12.28 1.31
C VAL A 87 -4.67 13.66 0.74
N THR A 88 -5.30 14.06 -0.35
CA THR A 88 -5.07 15.38 -0.97
C THR A 88 -5.83 16.51 -0.27
N ARG A 89 -6.64 16.18 0.77
CA ARG A 89 -7.44 17.11 1.54
C ARG A 89 -7.74 16.57 2.94
N LEU A 90 -6.73 16.50 3.78
CA LEU A 90 -6.84 15.95 5.12
C LEU A 90 -7.60 16.89 6.07
N PRO A 91 -8.54 16.40 6.89
CA PRO A 91 -9.30 17.19 7.84
C PRO A 91 -8.50 17.47 9.13
N LEU A 92 -7.23 17.86 8.98
CA LEU A 92 -6.32 18.17 10.06
C LEU A 92 -5.77 19.59 9.88
N ALA A 93 -5.51 20.26 10.98
CA ALA A 93 -4.84 21.58 10.97
C ALA A 93 -3.38 21.43 10.50
N THR A 94 -2.79 22.54 10.05
CA THR A 94 -1.35 22.61 9.78
C THR A 94 -0.56 22.28 11.03
N ALA A 95 0.53 21.50 10.87
CA ALA A 95 1.44 21.08 11.95
C ALA A 95 0.73 20.33 13.11
N ALA A 96 -0.31 19.55 12.81
CA ALA A 96 -1.13 18.82 13.80
C ALA A 96 -0.50 17.53 14.31
N VAL A 97 0.45 16.94 13.55
CA VAL A 97 1.07 15.67 13.87
C VAL A 97 2.60 15.73 13.91
N ASP A 98 3.22 14.78 14.59
CA ASP A 98 4.67 14.69 14.74
C ASP A 98 5.37 14.08 13.52
N GLY A 99 4.62 13.33 12.71
CA GLY A 99 5.08 12.69 11.49
C GLY A 99 3.92 12.12 10.70
N ALA A 100 4.17 11.75 9.45
CA ALA A 100 3.17 11.13 8.58
C ALA A 100 3.76 9.99 7.75
N VAL A 101 2.96 8.96 7.47
CA VAL A 101 3.33 7.81 6.66
C VAL A 101 2.28 7.56 5.59
N ALA A 102 2.71 7.33 4.34
CA ALA A 102 1.87 7.00 3.20
C ALA A 102 2.40 5.73 2.50
N ALA A 103 2.01 4.56 3.00
CA ALA A 103 2.45 3.29 2.43
C ALA A 103 1.59 2.86 1.24
N PHE A 104 2.17 2.83 0.05
CA PHE A 104 1.50 2.44 -1.21
C PHE A 104 0.27 3.30 -1.56
N VAL A 105 0.31 4.59 -1.23
CA VAL A 105 -0.76 5.57 -1.48
C VAL A 105 -0.46 6.46 -2.68
N LEU A 106 0.78 6.96 -2.77
CA LEU A 106 1.15 7.97 -3.78
C LEU A 106 0.89 7.50 -5.21
N ASN A 107 1.08 6.22 -5.47
CA ASN A 107 0.82 5.60 -6.78
C ASN A 107 -0.68 5.57 -7.15
N HIS A 108 -1.60 5.79 -6.21
CA HIS A 108 -3.04 5.89 -6.48
C HIS A 108 -3.48 7.30 -6.90
N LEU A 109 -2.65 8.30 -6.66
CA LEU A 109 -3.02 9.69 -6.86
C LEU A 109 -2.81 10.12 -8.33
N PRO A 110 -3.74 10.88 -8.91
CA PRO A 110 -3.53 11.52 -10.20
C PRO A 110 -2.35 12.49 -10.21
N ARG A 111 -2.05 13.09 -9.07
CA ARG A 111 -0.90 13.97 -8.79
C ARG A 111 -0.28 13.59 -7.46
N PRO A 112 0.76 12.75 -7.43
CA PRO A 112 1.40 12.29 -6.19
C PRO A 112 1.88 13.43 -5.29
N GLN A 113 2.37 14.52 -5.88
CA GLN A 113 2.79 15.71 -5.15
C GLN A 113 1.68 16.29 -4.29
N ALA A 114 0.42 16.30 -4.74
CA ALA A 114 -0.69 16.87 -3.95
C ALA A 114 -0.91 16.11 -2.62
N GLY A 115 -0.65 14.80 -2.59
CA GLY A 115 -0.64 14.04 -1.34
C GLY A 115 0.54 14.43 -0.45
N LEU A 116 1.72 14.60 -1.02
CA LEU A 116 2.92 15.02 -0.27
C LEU A 116 2.78 16.44 0.26
N ASP A 117 2.16 17.37 -0.49
CA ASP A 117 1.83 18.73 -0.04
C ASP A 117 0.99 18.70 1.25
N GLU A 118 -0.03 17.84 1.29
CA GLU A 118 -0.88 17.68 2.48
C GLU A 118 -0.14 17.01 3.65
N LEU A 119 0.68 15.98 3.38
CA LEU A 119 1.51 15.37 4.42
C LEU A 119 2.50 16.39 5.00
N ALA A 120 3.12 17.22 4.17
CA ALA A 120 3.98 18.30 4.61
C ALA A 120 3.21 19.33 5.46
N ARG A 121 2.02 19.75 5.00
CA ARG A 121 1.18 20.73 5.71
C ARG A 121 0.78 20.25 7.11
N VAL A 122 0.31 19.00 7.24
CA VAL A 122 -0.20 18.49 8.53
C VAL A 122 0.91 18.08 9.50
N THR A 123 2.11 17.85 9.01
CA THR A 123 3.28 17.47 9.81
C THR A 123 3.98 18.74 10.30
N ARG A 124 4.37 18.78 11.57
CA ARG A 124 5.10 19.90 12.15
C ARG A 124 6.53 20.03 11.57
N SER A 125 7.12 21.22 11.65
CA SER A 125 8.53 21.44 11.33
C SER A 125 9.42 20.45 12.08
N GLY A 126 10.42 19.89 11.40
CA GLY A 126 11.30 18.82 11.87
C GLY A 126 10.68 17.44 11.93
N GLY A 127 9.37 17.30 11.63
CA GLY A 127 8.68 16.02 11.59
C GLY A 127 9.01 15.21 10.33
N ALA A 128 9.02 13.88 10.46
CA ALA A 128 9.34 12.99 9.35
C ALA A 128 8.09 12.68 8.51
N VAL A 129 8.30 12.60 7.19
CA VAL A 129 7.33 12.09 6.22
C VAL A 129 7.94 10.86 5.55
N LEU A 130 7.27 9.72 5.66
CA LEU A 130 7.68 8.48 5.02
C LEU A 130 6.65 8.08 3.96
N ALA A 131 7.14 7.52 2.84
CA ALA A 131 6.25 6.92 1.86
C ALA A 131 6.88 5.68 1.24
N SER A 132 6.04 4.76 0.75
CA SER A 132 6.49 3.65 -0.07
C SER A 132 5.63 3.49 -1.32
N VAL A 133 6.25 3.03 -2.40
CA VAL A 133 5.58 2.63 -3.64
C VAL A 133 6.34 1.45 -4.25
N TYR A 134 5.72 0.73 -5.18
CA TYR A 134 6.45 -0.28 -5.98
C TYR A 134 7.34 0.41 -7.02
N ALA A 135 8.55 -0.12 -7.22
CA ALA A 135 9.41 0.32 -8.31
C ALA A 135 8.85 -0.15 -9.66
N SER A 136 8.97 0.69 -10.71
CA SER A 136 8.46 0.39 -12.06
C SER A 136 9.14 -0.80 -12.73
N VAL A 137 10.40 -1.05 -12.40
CA VAL A 137 11.20 -2.18 -12.94
C VAL A 137 11.13 -3.35 -11.95
N ALA A 138 9.94 -3.71 -11.50
CA ALA A 138 9.78 -4.89 -10.68
C ALA A 138 9.80 -6.13 -11.57
N ASP A 139 10.78 -7.01 -11.36
CA ASP A 139 10.69 -8.37 -11.89
C ASP A 139 9.57 -9.10 -11.14
N ASN A 140 8.48 -9.31 -11.83
CA ASN A 140 7.28 -9.93 -11.29
C ASN A 140 6.93 -11.24 -12.00
N GLY A 141 7.91 -11.91 -12.61
CA GLY A 141 7.68 -13.07 -13.44
C GLY A 141 6.72 -14.10 -12.83
N VAL A 142 6.84 -14.39 -11.54
CA VAL A 142 5.91 -15.31 -10.85
C VAL A 142 4.50 -14.71 -10.65
N ARG A 143 4.37 -13.40 -10.47
CA ARG A 143 3.05 -12.72 -10.44
C ARG A 143 2.36 -12.76 -11.80
N ASP A 144 3.11 -12.58 -12.87
CA ASP A 144 2.59 -12.56 -14.23
C ASP A 144 2.00 -13.93 -14.60
N VAL A 145 2.55 -15.02 -14.06
CA VAL A 145 1.96 -16.36 -14.20
C VAL A 145 0.57 -16.44 -13.57
N VAL A 146 0.38 -15.87 -12.38
CA VAL A 146 -0.94 -15.81 -11.71
C VAL A 146 -1.92 -14.99 -12.54
N ASP A 147 -1.49 -13.82 -13.00
CA ASP A 147 -2.31 -12.91 -13.82
C ASP A 147 -2.68 -13.55 -15.17
N GLY A 148 -1.76 -14.28 -15.77
CA GLY A 148 -2.01 -15.05 -16.99
C GLY A 148 -3.03 -16.18 -16.79
N VAL A 149 -3.06 -16.82 -15.62
CA VAL A 149 -4.12 -17.78 -15.29
C VAL A 149 -5.46 -17.05 -15.14
N ALA A 150 -5.51 -15.96 -14.40
CA ALA A 150 -6.74 -15.17 -14.24
C ALA A 150 -7.32 -14.74 -15.60
N ALA A 151 -6.49 -14.23 -16.50
CA ALA A 151 -6.90 -13.82 -17.85
C ALA A 151 -7.48 -14.99 -18.66
N ARG A 152 -6.86 -16.17 -18.63
CA ARG A 152 -7.39 -17.38 -19.30
C ARG A 152 -8.73 -17.84 -18.72
N HIS A 153 -9.03 -17.47 -17.48
CA HIS A 153 -10.31 -17.77 -16.82
C HIS A 153 -11.32 -16.62 -16.90
N GLY A 154 -11.06 -15.60 -17.75
CA GLY A 154 -11.98 -14.51 -18.04
C GLY A 154 -11.87 -13.31 -17.10
N PHE A 155 -10.76 -13.15 -16.37
CA PHE A 155 -10.52 -11.93 -15.63
C PHE A 155 -10.19 -10.79 -16.57
N GLU A 156 -10.90 -9.70 -16.40
CA GLU A 156 -10.59 -8.40 -17.02
C GLU A 156 -10.33 -7.38 -15.91
N ALA A 157 -9.16 -6.74 -15.96
CA ALA A 157 -8.81 -5.75 -14.97
C ALA A 157 -9.82 -4.59 -14.99
N PRO A 158 -10.38 -4.16 -13.84
CA PRO A 158 -11.30 -3.03 -13.81
C PRO A 158 -10.63 -1.73 -14.25
N ALA A 159 -11.43 -0.78 -14.73
CA ALA A 159 -10.92 0.48 -15.31
C ALA A 159 -9.99 1.23 -14.37
N TRP A 160 -10.34 1.33 -13.07
CA TRP A 160 -9.53 1.99 -12.08
C TRP A 160 -8.14 1.35 -11.91
N HIS A 161 -8.05 0.01 -12.03
CA HIS A 161 -6.79 -0.71 -11.89
C HIS A 161 -5.90 -0.54 -13.14
N ARG A 162 -6.51 -0.49 -14.34
CA ARG A 162 -5.77 -0.15 -15.56
C ARG A 162 -5.20 1.27 -15.48
N GLU A 163 -6.03 2.24 -15.07
CA GLU A 163 -5.61 3.63 -14.86
C GLU A 163 -4.46 3.73 -13.85
N LEU A 164 -4.57 3.00 -12.71
CA LEU A 164 -3.51 2.91 -11.71
C LEU A 164 -2.21 2.40 -12.33
N ARG A 165 -2.25 1.25 -13.01
CA ARG A 165 -1.08 0.56 -13.54
C ARG A 165 -0.43 1.33 -14.68
N ASP A 166 -1.23 1.86 -15.60
CA ASP A 166 -0.74 2.38 -16.88
C ASP A 166 -0.39 3.87 -16.79
N HIS A 167 -1.00 4.63 -15.88
CA HIS A 167 -0.86 6.09 -15.85
C HIS A 167 -0.43 6.67 -14.50
N ARG A 168 -0.86 6.11 -13.35
CA ARG A 168 -0.56 6.70 -12.03
C ARG A 168 0.71 6.15 -11.42
N ALA A 169 0.83 4.83 -11.30
CA ALA A 169 2.00 4.21 -10.69
C ALA A 169 3.33 4.59 -11.36
N PRO A 170 3.42 4.73 -12.70
CA PRO A 170 4.65 5.18 -13.36
C PRO A 170 5.13 6.58 -12.93
N GLN A 171 4.24 7.46 -12.46
CA GLN A 171 4.62 8.81 -12.01
C GLN A 171 5.55 8.82 -10.78
N VAL A 172 5.54 7.74 -10.00
CA VAL A 172 6.37 7.56 -8.78
C VAL A 172 7.13 6.24 -8.80
N GLY A 173 7.36 5.69 -9.97
CA GLY A 173 7.96 4.36 -10.15
C GLY A 173 9.49 4.32 -10.08
N THR A 174 10.16 5.46 -9.92
CA THR A 174 11.63 5.56 -9.78
C THR A 174 12.00 6.40 -8.57
N ALA A 175 13.21 6.18 -8.02
CA ALA A 175 13.70 6.95 -6.88
C ALA A 175 13.79 8.45 -7.21
N GLU A 176 14.17 8.80 -8.44
CA GLU A 176 14.23 10.19 -8.91
C GLU A 176 12.83 10.83 -8.92
N ALA A 177 11.81 10.12 -9.42
CA ALA A 177 10.45 10.63 -9.50
C ALA A 177 9.84 10.85 -8.09
N VAL A 178 10.06 9.91 -7.17
CA VAL A 178 9.62 10.02 -5.77
C VAL A 178 10.34 11.18 -5.07
N GLY A 179 11.66 11.29 -5.22
CA GLY A 179 12.46 12.37 -4.65
C GLY A 179 12.06 13.74 -5.18
N SER A 180 11.84 13.85 -6.50
CA SER A 180 11.41 15.09 -7.15
C SER A 180 10.02 15.51 -6.68
N ALA A 181 9.08 14.58 -6.53
CA ALA A 181 7.74 14.87 -6.01
C ALA A 181 7.79 15.36 -4.57
N ALA A 182 8.65 14.75 -3.72
CA ALA A 182 8.83 15.15 -2.32
C ALA A 182 9.50 16.54 -2.21
N ALA A 183 10.54 16.80 -2.99
CA ALA A 183 11.19 18.10 -3.04
C ALA A 183 10.23 19.20 -3.57
N GLY A 184 9.41 18.86 -4.59
CA GLY A 184 8.37 19.74 -5.11
C GLY A 184 7.29 20.10 -4.09
N ALA A 185 7.05 19.23 -3.09
CA ALA A 185 6.16 19.50 -1.95
C ALA A 185 6.87 20.26 -0.80
N GLY A 186 8.08 20.75 -1.00
CA GLY A 186 8.85 21.50 0.00
C GLY A 186 9.44 20.64 1.10
N LEU A 187 9.57 19.34 0.91
CA LEU A 187 10.17 18.44 1.87
C LEU A 187 11.70 18.35 1.66
N ASP A 188 12.44 18.29 2.75
CA ASP A 188 13.86 17.91 2.74
C ASP A 188 13.96 16.40 2.55
N VAL A 189 14.35 15.95 1.37
CA VAL A 189 14.56 14.54 1.07
C VAL A 189 15.82 14.04 1.75
N LEU A 190 15.69 13.13 2.69
CA LEU A 190 16.81 12.54 3.42
C LEU A 190 17.33 11.27 2.72
N ASP A 191 16.42 10.46 2.19
CA ASP A 191 16.75 9.21 1.50
C ASP A 191 15.59 8.77 0.59
N VAL A 192 15.91 8.15 -0.54
CA VAL A 192 14.99 7.37 -1.37
C VAL A 192 15.69 6.07 -1.74
N ALA A 193 15.48 5.04 -0.94
CA ALA A 193 16.08 3.73 -1.18
C ALA A 193 15.19 2.87 -2.09
N GLU A 194 15.82 2.16 -3.03
CA GLU A 194 15.16 1.08 -3.77
C GLU A 194 15.62 -0.26 -3.21
N GLU A 195 14.69 -1.09 -2.75
CA GLU A 195 14.98 -2.36 -2.10
C GLU A 195 14.12 -3.51 -2.60
N ALA A 196 14.73 -4.70 -2.66
CA ALA A 196 14.03 -5.97 -2.83
C ALA A 196 13.79 -6.59 -1.45
N VAL A 197 12.59 -6.46 -0.92
CA VAL A 197 12.25 -6.91 0.43
C VAL A 197 11.81 -8.37 0.41
N ASP A 198 12.41 -9.20 1.28
CA ASP A 198 11.91 -10.55 1.50
C ASP A 198 10.65 -10.49 2.37
N VAL A 199 9.52 -10.80 1.77
CA VAL A 199 8.21 -10.73 2.42
C VAL A 199 7.75 -12.09 2.98
N GLY A 200 8.60 -13.12 2.94
CA GLY A 200 8.28 -14.44 3.46
C GLY A 200 7.35 -15.27 2.58
N VAL A 201 7.05 -14.82 1.36
CA VAL A 201 6.22 -15.56 0.40
C VAL A 201 7.11 -16.47 -0.44
N HIS A 202 7.18 -17.74 -0.04
CA HIS A 202 8.08 -18.75 -0.62
C HIS A 202 7.32 -19.92 -1.26
N THR A 203 6.00 -19.96 -1.19
CA THR A 203 5.15 -21.00 -1.76
C THR A 203 4.23 -20.47 -2.85
N ALA A 204 3.86 -21.33 -3.80
CA ALA A 204 2.89 -20.98 -4.83
C ALA A 204 1.52 -20.65 -4.23
N GLU A 205 1.15 -21.34 -3.16
CA GLU A 205 -0.08 -21.15 -2.41
C GLU A 205 -0.16 -19.73 -1.82
N ASP A 206 0.89 -19.27 -1.13
CA ASP A 206 0.94 -17.94 -0.52
C ASP A 206 0.98 -16.84 -1.58
N LEU A 207 1.72 -17.05 -2.68
CA LEU A 207 1.74 -16.09 -3.79
C LEU A 207 0.35 -15.92 -4.42
N VAL A 208 -0.35 -17.03 -4.66
CA VAL A 208 -1.71 -17.01 -5.24
C VAL A 208 -2.71 -16.38 -4.26
N ARG A 209 -2.62 -16.69 -2.96
CA ARG A 209 -3.43 -16.05 -1.92
C ARG A 209 -3.24 -14.54 -1.97
N TYR A 210 -2.00 -14.07 -1.83
CA TYR A 210 -1.66 -12.66 -1.91
C TYR A 210 -2.20 -11.99 -3.18
N ARG A 211 -1.92 -12.59 -4.35
CA ARG A 211 -2.27 -11.98 -5.62
C ARG A 211 -3.77 -11.90 -5.82
N PHE A 212 -4.50 -12.97 -5.54
CA PHE A 212 -5.96 -13.03 -5.69
C PHE A 212 -6.75 -12.40 -4.54
N GLY A 213 -6.11 -12.06 -3.43
CA GLY A 213 -6.71 -11.25 -2.36
C GLY A 213 -6.75 -9.76 -2.67
N GLN A 214 -6.05 -9.28 -3.72
CA GLN A 214 -6.03 -7.86 -4.05
C GLN A 214 -7.38 -7.37 -4.60
N ALA A 215 -7.71 -6.12 -4.29
CA ALA A 215 -9.02 -5.51 -4.52
C ALA A 215 -9.55 -5.63 -5.96
N GLN A 216 -8.68 -5.59 -6.98
CA GLN A 216 -9.12 -5.73 -8.37
C GLN A 216 -9.72 -7.10 -8.69
N TYR A 217 -9.42 -8.14 -7.91
CA TYR A 217 -9.97 -9.49 -8.12
C TYR A 217 -11.24 -9.75 -7.33
N THR A 218 -11.52 -8.97 -6.29
CA THR A 218 -12.66 -9.19 -5.38
C THR A 218 -14.01 -9.31 -6.11
N PRO A 219 -14.40 -8.37 -7.01
CA PRO A 219 -15.68 -8.47 -7.71
C PRO A 219 -15.76 -9.68 -8.65
N TRP A 220 -14.62 -10.03 -9.28
CA TRP A 220 -14.56 -11.16 -10.20
C TRP A 220 -14.76 -12.50 -9.48
N PHE A 221 -14.10 -12.70 -8.33
CA PHE A 221 -14.31 -13.90 -7.53
C PHE A 221 -15.72 -13.95 -6.92
N ALA A 222 -16.28 -12.83 -6.49
CA ALA A 222 -17.62 -12.75 -5.94
C ALA A 222 -18.72 -13.12 -6.97
N ALA A 223 -18.47 -12.86 -8.26
CA ALA A 223 -19.39 -13.20 -9.34
C ALA A 223 -19.29 -14.66 -9.82
N MET A 224 -18.34 -15.45 -9.30
CA MET A 224 -18.16 -16.83 -9.76
C MET A 224 -19.22 -17.77 -9.20
N PRO A 225 -19.63 -18.80 -9.99
CA PRO A 225 -20.43 -19.90 -9.48
C PRO A 225 -19.71 -20.66 -8.35
N PRO A 226 -20.44 -21.34 -7.45
CA PRO A 226 -19.85 -22.17 -6.39
C PRO A 226 -18.80 -23.15 -6.92
N GLY A 227 -17.66 -23.23 -6.26
CA GLY A 227 -16.55 -24.10 -6.62
C GLY A 227 -15.65 -23.60 -7.76
N ARG A 228 -16.08 -22.64 -8.56
CA ARG A 228 -15.28 -22.09 -9.67
C ARG A 228 -14.05 -21.33 -9.15
N ALA A 229 -14.21 -20.53 -8.11
CA ALA A 229 -13.13 -19.79 -7.46
C ALA A 229 -12.01 -20.76 -6.98
N ALA A 230 -12.37 -21.88 -6.37
CA ALA A 230 -11.41 -22.90 -5.93
C ALA A 230 -10.66 -23.51 -7.10
N GLN A 231 -11.33 -23.80 -8.22
CA GLN A 231 -10.71 -24.33 -9.44
C GLN A 231 -9.70 -23.33 -10.03
N VAL A 232 -10.04 -22.05 -10.09
CA VAL A 232 -9.13 -21.00 -10.59
C VAL A 232 -7.90 -20.86 -9.69
N ARG A 233 -8.09 -20.85 -8.37
CA ARG A 233 -6.97 -20.81 -7.40
C ARG A 233 -6.08 -22.04 -7.55
N ALA A 234 -6.64 -23.24 -7.66
CA ALA A 234 -5.87 -24.46 -7.87
C ALA A 234 -5.08 -24.44 -9.19
N ALA A 235 -5.69 -23.95 -10.27
CA ALA A 235 -5.02 -23.80 -11.56
C ALA A 235 -3.85 -22.80 -11.47
N ALA A 236 -4.01 -21.69 -10.75
CA ALA A 236 -2.94 -20.71 -10.53
C ALA A 236 -1.79 -21.31 -9.72
N VAL A 237 -2.08 -22.02 -8.63
CA VAL A 237 -1.07 -22.73 -7.83
C VAL A 237 -0.31 -23.74 -8.67
N ALA A 238 -1.00 -24.56 -9.46
CA ALA A 238 -0.37 -25.54 -10.33
C ALA A 238 0.55 -24.90 -11.39
N ALA A 239 0.17 -23.74 -11.92
CA ALA A 239 0.97 -23.00 -12.91
C ALA A 239 2.20 -22.32 -12.30
N VAL A 240 2.09 -21.81 -11.08
CA VAL A 240 3.18 -21.13 -10.38
C VAL A 240 4.21 -22.10 -9.82
N ARG A 241 3.78 -23.25 -9.29
CA ARG A 241 4.62 -24.19 -8.55
C ARG A 241 5.94 -24.57 -9.25
N PRO A 242 5.98 -24.89 -10.57
CA PRO A 242 7.23 -25.23 -11.25
C PRO A 242 8.20 -24.07 -11.46
N VAL A 243 7.74 -22.82 -11.34
CA VAL A 243 8.54 -21.62 -11.59
C VAL A 243 8.66 -20.73 -10.34
N MET A 244 8.17 -21.23 -9.20
CA MET A 244 8.16 -20.45 -7.95
C MET A 244 9.59 -20.16 -7.48
N THR A 245 9.83 -18.88 -7.22
CA THR A 245 11.00 -18.38 -6.51
C THR A 245 10.52 -17.49 -5.35
N PRO A 246 11.32 -17.29 -4.29
CA PRO A 246 10.97 -16.36 -3.21
C PRO A 246 10.52 -15.02 -3.77
N TYR A 247 9.29 -14.60 -3.42
CA TYR A 247 8.76 -13.33 -3.91
C TYR A 247 9.40 -12.17 -3.13
N ARG A 248 10.17 -11.36 -3.82
CA ARG A 248 10.87 -10.19 -3.27
C ARG A 248 10.47 -8.95 -4.05
N PRO A 249 9.35 -8.30 -3.68
CA PRO A 249 8.95 -7.07 -4.36
C PRO A 249 10.01 -5.98 -4.23
N ARG A 250 10.27 -5.28 -5.33
CA ARG A 250 11.12 -4.08 -5.33
C ARG A 250 10.25 -2.88 -4.98
N VAL A 251 10.64 -2.17 -3.95
CA VAL A 251 9.92 -1.00 -3.43
C VAL A 251 10.84 0.21 -3.32
N LEU A 252 10.28 1.37 -3.49
CA LEU A 252 10.92 2.65 -3.20
C LEU A 252 10.46 3.12 -1.83
N LEU A 253 11.39 3.47 -0.98
CA LEU A 253 11.17 3.89 0.41
C LEU A 253 11.69 5.32 0.55
N LEU A 254 10.78 6.27 0.66
CA LEU A 254 11.08 7.68 0.90
C LEU A 254 11.18 7.95 2.39
N VAL A 255 12.24 8.63 2.78
CA VAL A 255 12.38 9.30 4.07
C VAL A 255 12.63 10.76 3.81
N ALA A 256 11.74 11.62 4.31
CA ALA A 256 11.85 13.07 4.16
C ALA A 256 11.50 13.77 5.48
N ARG A 257 11.76 15.07 5.55
CA ARG A 257 11.47 15.91 6.72
C ARG A 257 10.80 17.21 6.29
N VAL A 258 9.88 17.70 7.11
CA VAL A 258 9.36 19.06 6.97
C VAL A 258 10.43 20.04 7.48
N PRO A 259 10.86 21.02 6.70
CA PRO A 259 11.88 22.00 7.12
C PRO A 259 11.45 22.88 8.31
#